data_3e1c37388715d292d508dad269d0a14a
#
_entry.id   3e1c37388715d292d508dad269d0a14a
#
_cell.length_a   1.000
_cell.length_b   1.000
_cell.length_c   1.000
_cell.angle_alpha   90.00
_cell.angle_beta   90.00
_cell.angle_gamma   90.00
#
_symmetry.space_group_name_H-M   'P 1'
#
loop_
_entity.id
_entity.type
_entity.pdbx_description
1 polymer ?
#
loop_
_entity_poly.entity_id
_entity_poly.type
_entity_poly.pdbx_seq_one_letter_code
_entity_poly.pdbx_strand_id
1 'polypeptide(L)'
;MRINGDFVRLLQEAMRAGRETALTWRLVGLPGTVRWLGGAVAAAPTVVRTRSLAPADRALGSAFTIRADGYRFRLRDAEFGICREIFGHDCYGLRPLRGKLRTVIDLGCNCGAFTLLAARLNPDCQILAVDAKAAFTAATLRNAAANHMRDRETAVTALVGTAEVDSIQELVNAGSCVDRFDPAVAIEQLGGCDFLKCDVEGGEHALFGGDLDWLRRVRRLAIEYHWDREDGERLDQSLHAAGFRVELRPHGRLGYVFAVVDR
;
A
#
# COMPACT_ATOMS: atom_id res chain seq x y z
N MET A 1 -5.76 12.23 -42.08
CA MET A 1 -4.63 11.33 -41.81
C MET A 1 -4.97 10.56 -40.54
N ARG A 2 -5.36 9.28 -40.64
CA ARG A 2 -5.66 8.45 -39.45
C ARG A 2 -4.33 8.08 -38.83
N ILE A 3 -4.04 8.58 -37.62
CA ILE A 3 -2.87 8.15 -36.84
C ILE A 3 -3.07 6.66 -36.55
N ASN A 4 -2.08 5.84 -36.92
CA ASN A 4 -2.13 4.40 -36.71
C ASN A 4 -2.23 4.10 -35.23
N GLY A 5 -3.20 3.30 -34.77
CA GLY A 5 -3.43 2.97 -33.36
C GLY A 5 -2.19 2.40 -32.67
N ASP A 6 -1.35 1.69 -33.41
CA ASP A 6 -0.07 1.16 -32.90
C ASP A 6 0.93 2.26 -32.56
N PHE A 7 0.97 3.34 -33.35
CA PHE A 7 1.84 4.49 -33.06
C PHE A 7 1.42 5.22 -31.79
N VAL A 8 0.12 5.44 -31.62
CA VAL A 8 -0.41 6.07 -30.39
C VAL A 8 -0.08 5.23 -29.16
N ARG A 9 -0.21 3.92 -29.27
CA ARG A 9 0.12 2.98 -28.20
C ARG A 9 1.62 2.99 -27.84
N LEU A 10 2.50 2.93 -28.84
CA LEU A 10 3.95 3.02 -28.62
C LEU A 10 4.33 4.34 -27.97
N LEU A 11 3.73 5.44 -28.37
CA LEU A 11 3.97 6.74 -27.77
C LEU A 11 3.53 6.76 -26.29
N GLN A 12 2.38 6.20 -25.96
CA GLN A 12 1.89 6.09 -24.59
C GLN A 12 2.82 5.23 -23.71
N GLU A 13 3.30 4.10 -24.24
CA GLU A 13 4.23 3.23 -23.54
C GLU A 13 5.60 3.92 -23.30
N ALA A 14 6.11 4.64 -24.30
CA ALA A 14 7.35 5.42 -24.15
C ALA A 14 7.20 6.56 -23.13
N MET A 15 6.07 7.26 -23.15
CA MET A 15 5.78 8.32 -22.16
C MET A 15 5.62 7.75 -20.74
N ARG A 16 5.02 6.58 -20.60
CA ARG A 16 4.93 5.87 -19.32
C ARG A 16 6.32 5.51 -18.81
N ALA A 17 7.14 4.87 -19.63
CA ALA A 17 8.51 4.50 -19.29
C ALA A 17 9.35 5.72 -18.88
N GLY A 18 9.23 6.83 -19.59
CA GLY A 18 9.89 8.09 -19.25
C GLY A 18 9.48 8.65 -17.89
N ARG A 19 8.16 8.62 -17.60
CA ARG A 19 7.64 9.06 -16.29
C ARG A 19 8.13 8.19 -15.14
N GLU A 20 8.10 6.86 -15.30
CA GLU A 20 8.59 5.92 -14.28
C GLU A 20 10.10 6.06 -14.06
N THR A 21 10.88 6.29 -15.11
CA THR A 21 12.32 6.57 -15.00
C THR A 21 12.59 7.86 -14.24
N ALA A 22 11.88 8.94 -14.55
CA ALA A 22 12.01 10.22 -13.84
C ALA A 22 11.60 10.11 -12.37
N LEU A 23 10.53 9.35 -12.09
CA LEU A 23 10.09 9.07 -10.73
C LEU A 23 11.16 8.27 -9.95
N THR A 24 11.68 7.20 -10.55
CA THR A 24 12.75 6.38 -9.96
C THR A 24 13.98 7.23 -9.64
N TRP A 25 14.37 8.13 -10.56
CA TRP A 25 15.49 9.06 -10.29
C TRP A 25 15.21 9.95 -9.08
N ARG A 26 14.04 10.51 -8.97
CA ARG A 26 13.67 11.32 -7.79
C ARG A 26 13.75 10.52 -6.50
N LEU A 27 13.33 9.27 -6.53
CA LEU A 27 13.27 8.42 -5.34
C LEU A 27 14.64 7.89 -4.92
N VAL A 28 15.45 7.34 -5.84
CA VAL A 28 16.70 6.65 -5.51
C VAL A 28 17.98 7.28 -6.09
N GLY A 29 17.84 8.37 -6.84
CA GLY A 29 18.96 9.08 -7.46
C GLY A 29 19.56 8.35 -8.66
N LEU A 30 20.61 8.93 -9.26
CA LEU A 30 21.22 8.41 -10.49
C LEU A 30 21.74 6.97 -10.36
N PRO A 31 22.51 6.57 -9.33
CA PRO A 31 23.02 5.21 -9.23
C PRO A 31 21.89 4.15 -9.14
N GLY A 32 20.84 4.44 -8.38
CA GLY A 32 19.68 3.56 -8.29
C GLY A 32 18.94 3.46 -9.62
N THR A 33 18.76 4.58 -10.31
CA THR A 33 18.10 4.60 -11.62
C THR A 33 18.87 3.82 -12.68
N VAL A 34 20.19 3.92 -12.70
CA VAL A 34 21.03 3.13 -13.63
C VAL A 34 20.88 1.64 -13.37
N ARG A 35 20.88 1.20 -12.10
CA ARG A 35 20.65 -0.20 -11.74
C ARG A 35 19.24 -0.67 -12.16
N TRP A 36 18.24 0.16 -11.91
CA TRP A 36 16.85 -0.11 -12.27
C TRP A 36 16.67 -0.26 -13.78
N LEU A 37 17.23 0.67 -14.58
CA LEU A 37 17.23 0.59 -16.04
C LEU A 37 17.98 -0.64 -16.54
N GLY A 38 19.13 -0.97 -15.94
CA GLY A 38 19.88 -2.19 -16.23
C GLY A 38 19.04 -3.43 -16.03
N GLY A 39 18.25 -3.50 -14.94
CA GLY A 39 17.30 -4.58 -14.70
C GLY A 39 16.19 -4.65 -15.73
N ALA A 40 15.64 -3.49 -16.15
CA ALA A 40 14.64 -3.42 -17.21
C ALA A 40 15.17 -3.94 -18.55
N VAL A 41 16.38 -3.52 -18.92
CA VAL A 41 17.05 -3.96 -20.17
C VAL A 41 17.36 -5.46 -20.12
N ALA A 42 17.95 -5.94 -19.02
CA ALA A 42 18.28 -7.35 -18.85
C ALA A 42 17.06 -8.29 -18.95
N ALA A 43 15.90 -7.80 -18.52
CA ALA A 43 14.62 -8.53 -18.56
C ALA A 43 13.65 -8.01 -19.64
N ALA A 44 14.16 -7.32 -20.67
CA ALA A 44 13.32 -6.66 -21.67
C ALA A 44 12.20 -7.54 -22.28
N PRO A 45 12.43 -8.82 -22.64
CA PRO A 45 11.36 -9.68 -23.15
C PRO A 45 10.22 -9.88 -22.14
N THR A 46 10.57 -10.01 -20.85
CA THR A 46 9.57 -10.18 -19.79
C THR A 46 8.81 -8.87 -19.55
N VAL A 47 9.51 -7.74 -19.45
CA VAL A 47 8.90 -6.41 -19.27
C VAL A 47 7.91 -6.11 -20.40
N VAL A 48 8.30 -6.36 -21.65
CA VAL A 48 7.43 -6.12 -22.81
C VAL A 48 6.22 -7.04 -22.80
N ARG A 49 6.42 -8.33 -22.52
CA ARG A 49 5.33 -9.33 -22.52
C ARG A 49 4.33 -9.09 -21.41
N THR A 50 4.81 -8.84 -20.18
CA THR A 50 3.96 -8.71 -18.98
C THR A 50 3.53 -7.27 -18.70
N ARG A 51 4.20 -6.29 -19.33
CA ARG A 51 4.08 -4.84 -19.03
C ARG A 51 4.34 -4.49 -17.56
N SER A 52 5.06 -5.36 -16.85
CA SER A 52 5.42 -5.20 -15.46
C SER A 52 6.85 -4.69 -15.32
N LEU A 53 7.05 -3.72 -14.43
CA LEU A 53 8.36 -3.20 -14.06
C LEU A 53 9.01 -4.01 -12.91
N ALA A 54 8.37 -5.06 -12.42
CA ALA A 54 8.88 -5.89 -11.32
C ALA A 54 10.32 -6.41 -11.55
N PRO A 55 10.77 -6.79 -12.78
CA PRO A 55 12.17 -7.16 -12.99
C PRO A 55 13.14 -5.98 -12.77
N ALA A 56 12.76 -4.77 -13.17
CA ALA A 56 13.54 -3.56 -12.93
C ALA A 56 13.58 -3.21 -11.44
N ASP A 57 12.44 -3.30 -10.77
CA ASP A 57 12.31 -3.04 -9.33
C ASP A 57 13.18 -3.99 -8.51
N ARG A 58 13.21 -5.29 -8.85
CA ARG A 58 14.07 -6.31 -8.21
C ARG A 58 15.58 -6.03 -8.37
N ALA A 59 16.00 -5.34 -9.41
CA ALA A 59 17.40 -4.99 -9.61
C ALA A 59 17.96 -4.06 -8.52
N LEU A 60 17.10 -3.36 -7.77
CA LEU A 60 17.52 -2.53 -6.64
C LEU A 60 17.81 -3.34 -5.36
N GLY A 61 17.43 -4.62 -5.33
CA GLY A 61 17.53 -5.47 -4.14
C GLY A 61 16.48 -5.10 -3.10
N SER A 62 16.67 -5.59 -1.87
CA SER A 62 15.72 -5.42 -0.76
C SER A 62 16.14 -4.35 0.26
N ALA A 63 17.26 -3.66 0.04
CA ALA A 63 17.76 -2.61 0.93
C ALA A 63 18.18 -1.37 0.12
N PHE A 64 17.50 -0.27 0.35
CA PHE A 64 17.71 0.99 -0.37
C PHE A 64 17.27 2.20 0.45
N THR A 65 17.63 3.39 -0.03
CA THR A 65 17.17 4.66 0.55
C THR A 65 16.31 5.39 -0.47
N ILE A 66 15.10 5.78 -0.05
CA ILE A 66 14.18 6.59 -0.83
C ILE A 66 14.23 8.05 -0.36
N ARG A 67 14.11 8.96 -1.32
CA ARG A 67 13.94 10.40 -1.09
C ARG A 67 12.54 10.79 -1.51
N ALA A 68 11.73 11.20 -0.57
CA ALA A 68 10.37 11.64 -0.83
C ALA A 68 9.98 12.75 0.16
N ASP A 69 9.18 13.71 -0.28
CA ASP A 69 8.60 14.77 0.56
C ASP A 69 9.63 15.59 1.40
N GLY A 70 10.86 15.71 0.92
CA GLY A 70 11.95 16.38 1.64
C GLY A 70 12.68 15.49 2.65
N TYR A 71 12.31 14.22 2.75
CA TYR A 71 12.89 13.27 3.69
C TYR A 71 13.67 12.15 3.02
N ARG A 72 14.47 11.43 3.82
CA ARG A 72 15.18 10.22 3.43
C ARG A 72 14.65 9.06 4.27
N PHE A 73 14.19 8.00 3.60
CA PHE A 73 13.69 6.78 4.21
C PHE A 73 14.66 5.65 3.94
N ARG A 74 15.20 5.04 4.99
CA ARG A 74 16.02 3.83 4.91
C ARG A 74 15.11 2.64 5.01
N LEU A 75 15.13 1.77 4.01
CA LEU A 75 14.29 0.58 3.93
C LEU A 75 15.15 -0.66 3.79
N ARG A 76 14.75 -1.71 4.48
CA ARG A 76 15.29 -3.07 4.39
C ARG A 76 14.14 -4.07 4.31
N ASP A 77 14.43 -5.23 3.74
CA ASP A 77 13.43 -6.26 3.50
C ASP A 77 12.19 -5.72 2.78
N ALA A 78 12.43 -4.84 1.79
CA ALA A 78 11.43 -4.06 1.08
C ALA A 78 11.51 -4.31 -0.43
N GLU A 79 10.36 -4.28 -1.08
CA GLU A 79 10.24 -4.32 -2.52
C GLU A 79 10.13 -2.91 -3.08
N PHE A 80 11.01 -2.55 -4.04
CA PHE A 80 11.01 -1.20 -4.59
C PHE A 80 9.73 -0.86 -5.34
N GLY A 81 9.07 -1.83 -5.98
CA GLY A 81 7.78 -1.63 -6.65
C GLY A 81 6.74 -1.04 -5.72
N ILE A 82 6.51 -1.68 -4.58
CA ILE A 82 5.58 -1.22 -3.52
C ILE A 82 5.98 0.16 -3.01
N CYS A 83 7.27 0.35 -2.74
CA CYS A 83 7.77 1.64 -2.27
C CYS A 83 7.60 2.74 -3.33
N ARG A 84 7.75 2.45 -4.62
CA ARG A 84 7.54 3.39 -5.72
C ARG A 84 6.07 3.82 -5.81
N GLU A 85 5.13 2.91 -5.59
CA GLU A 85 3.69 3.21 -5.55
C GLU A 85 3.35 4.12 -4.37
N ILE A 86 3.86 3.82 -3.19
CA ILE A 86 3.58 4.59 -1.97
C ILE A 86 4.32 5.94 -1.99
N PHE A 87 5.66 5.93 -2.08
CA PHE A 87 6.45 7.16 -2.00
C PHE A 87 6.45 7.98 -3.29
N GLY A 88 6.22 7.33 -4.42
CA GLY A 88 6.23 7.96 -5.73
C GLY A 88 4.86 8.45 -6.17
N HIS A 89 3.91 7.55 -6.23
CA HIS A 89 2.57 7.81 -6.77
C HIS A 89 1.56 8.25 -5.70
N ASP A 90 1.88 8.11 -4.40
CA ASP A 90 0.93 8.37 -3.30
C ASP A 90 -0.39 7.62 -3.48
N CYS A 91 -0.28 6.33 -3.80
CA CYS A 91 -1.42 5.49 -4.20
C CYS A 91 -2.55 5.46 -3.16
N TYR A 92 -2.25 5.72 -1.89
CA TYR A 92 -3.25 5.82 -0.82
C TYR A 92 -3.64 7.27 -0.44
N GLY A 93 -3.13 8.30 -1.13
CA GLY A 93 -3.57 9.69 -0.96
C GLY A 93 -3.19 10.33 0.39
N LEU A 94 -2.01 10.03 0.93
CA LEU A 94 -1.56 10.58 2.21
C LEU A 94 -1.12 12.05 2.18
N ARG A 95 -0.57 12.52 1.05
CA ARG A 95 0.04 13.88 0.98
C ARG A 95 -0.93 15.02 1.28
N PRO A 96 -2.19 15.00 0.81
CA PRO A 96 -3.18 16.02 1.17
C PRO A 96 -3.54 16.05 2.66
N LEU A 97 -3.16 14.99 3.40
CA LEU A 97 -3.47 14.79 4.82
C LEU A 97 -2.28 15.11 5.74
N ARG A 98 -1.23 15.72 5.22
CA ARG A 98 -0.06 16.14 6.01
C ARG A 98 -0.46 17.01 7.21
N GLY A 99 -0.04 16.61 8.41
CA GLY A 99 -0.31 17.30 9.68
C GLY A 99 -1.77 17.20 10.18
N LYS A 100 -2.60 16.37 9.53
CA LYS A 100 -4.03 16.28 9.83
C LYS A 100 -4.44 14.98 10.55
N LEU A 101 -3.56 13.98 10.59
CA LEU A 101 -3.85 12.67 11.15
C LEU A 101 -3.25 12.54 12.55
N ARG A 102 -4.03 11.96 13.48
CA ARG A 102 -3.62 11.61 14.85
C ARG A 102 -3.57 10.11 15.06
N THR A 103 -4.44 9.37 14.38
CA THR A 103 -4.52 7.91 14.47
C THR A 103 -4.61 7.31 13.08
N VAL A 104 -3.74 6.34 12.81
CA VAL A 104 -3.70 5.58 11.54
C VAL A 104 -3.66 4.09 11.83
N ILE A 105 -4.43 3.32 11.08
CA ILE A 105 -4.34 1.87 11.06
C ILE A 105 -3.92 1.44 9.65
N ASP A 106 -2.87 0.62 9.57
CA ASP A 106 -2.30 0.07 8.34
C ASP A 106 -2.51 -1.44 8.32
N LEU A 107 -3.59 -1.90 7.68
CA LEU A 107 -3.89 -3.32 7.49
C LEU A 107 -3.19 -3.83 6.23
N GLY A 108 -2.34 -4.85 6.38
CA GLY A 108 -1.40 -5.31 5.35
C GLY A 108 -0.18 -4.39 5.27
N CYS A 109 0.56 -4.25 6.36
CA CYS A 109 1.64 -3.25 6.45
C CYS A 109 2.90 -3.62 5.64
N ASN A 110 3.08 -4.87 5.24
CA ASN A 110 4.24 -5.34 4.50
C ASN A 110 5.57 -4.89 5.17
N CYS A 111 6.45 -4.21 4.46
CA CYS A 111 7.70 -3.66 5.01
C CYS A 111 7.55 -2.32 5.75
N GLY A 112 6.33 -1.82 5.95
CA GLY A 112 6.04 -0.56 6.62
C GLY A 112 6.26 0.70 5.77
N ALA A 113 6.26 0.59 4.44
CA ALA A 113 6.46 1.75 3.57
C ALA A 113 5.37 2.82 3.74
N PHE A 114 4.09 2.41 3.78
CA PHE A 114 2.96 3.30 4.07
C PHE A 114 3.05 3.88 5.48
N THR A 115 3.29 3.04 6.47
CA THR A 115 3.48 3.40 7.88
C THR A 115 4.53 4.50 8.04
N LEU A 116 5.70 4.35 7.41
CA LEU A 116 6.78 5.34 7.45
C LEU A 116 6.38 6.67 6.80
N LEU A 117 5.69 6.63 5.66
CA LEU A 117 5.23 7.85 5.00
C LEU A 117 4.19 8.56 5.87
N ALA A 118 3.21 7.83 6.42
CA ALA A 118 2.18 8.37 7.30
C ALA A 118 2.79 9.02 8.54
N ALA A 119 3.72 8.35 9.23
CA ALA A 119 4.43 8.86 10.39
C ALA A 119 5.24 10.13 10.09
N ARG A 120 5.88 10.20 8.92
CA ARG A 120 6.69 11.36 8.53
C ARG A 120 5.84 12.56 8.15
N LEU A 121 4.72 12.33 7.48
CA LEU A 121 3.80 13.40 7.11
C LEU A 121 3.00 13.92 8.31
N ASN A 122 2.82 13.10 9.34
CA ASN A 122 2.04 13.41 10.54
C ASN A 122 2.86 13.08 11.81
N PRO A 123 3.71 14.02 12.28
CA PRO A 123 4.66 13.74 13.36
C PRO A 123 4.02 13.34 14.71
N ASP A 124 2.80 13.77 14.96
CA ASP A 124 2.07 13.47 16.22
C ASP A 124 1.11 12.27 16.06
N CYS A 125 1.22 11.52 14.97
CA CYS A 125 0.33 10.41 14.69
C CYS A 125 0.77 9.15 15.42
N GLN A 126 -0.19 8.43 16.02
CA GLN A 126 -0.04 7.04 16.47
C GLN A 126 -0.44 6.11 15.34
N ILE A 127 0.35 5.09 15.08
CA ILE A 127 0.15 4.16 13.98
C ILE A 127 0.12 2.73 14.51
N LEU A 128 -0.95 2.01 14.16
CA LEU A 128 -1.06 0.58 14.37
C LEU A 128 -0.93 -0.11 13.01
N ALA A 129 0.16 -0.84 12.83
CA ALA A 129 0.44 -1.62 11.64
C ALA A 129 0.11 -3.09 11.88
N VAL A 130 -0.57 -3.74 10.96
CA VAL A 130 -1.01 -5.14 11.10
C VAL A 130 -0.65 -5.90 9.83
N ASP A 131 -0.10 -7.11 10.00
CA ASP A 131 0.15 -8.04 8.91
C ASP A 131 0.08 -9.49 9.42
N ALA A 132 -0.38 -10.39 8.57
CA ALA A 132 -0.43 -11.81 8.93
C ALA A 132 0.96 -12.46 8.97
N LYS A 133 1.94 -11.91 8.24
CA LYS A 133 3.31 -12.44 8.16
C LYS A 133 4.21 -11.77 9.20
N ALA A 134 4.70 -12.57 10.17
CA ALA A 134 5.63 -12.09 11.21
C ALA A 134 6.90 -11.43 10.63
N ALA A 135 7.37 -11.88 9.47
CA ALA A 135 8.50 -11.27 8.79
C ALA A 135 8.22 -9.81 8.39
N PHE A 136 6.99 -9.50 7.99
CA PHE A 136 6.58 -8.15 7.57
C PHE A 136 6.41 -7.21 8.76
N THR A 137 5.77 -7.63 9.84
CA THR A 137 5.68 -6.82 11.05
C THR A 137 7.06 -6.55 11.66
N ALA A 138 7.94 -7.55 11.66
CA ALA A 138 9.32 -7.37 12.06
C ALA A 138 10.10 -6.41 11.13
N ALA A 139 9.88 -6.46 9.81
CA ALA A 139 10.46 -5.51 8.86
C ALA A 139 9.95 -4.09 9.11
N THR A 140 8.64 -3.92 9.33
CA THR A 140 8.02 -2.62 9.68
C THR A 140 8.70 -2.02 10.90
N LEU A 141 8.84 -2.75 12.00
CA LEU A 141 9.49 -2.25 13.23
C LEU A 141 10.98 -1.93 13.02
N ARG A 142 11.71 -2.75 12.24
CA ARG A 142 13.12 -2.46 11.90
C ARG A 142 13.25 -1.19 11.07
N ASN A 143 12.36 -1.01 10.10
CA ASN A 143 12.34 0.17 9.24
C ASN A 143 11.92 1.42 10.02
N ALA A 144 10.96 1.32 10.93
CA ALA A 144 10.59 2.39 11.85
C ALA A 144 11.79 2.83 12.72
N ALA A 145 12.48 1.89 13.32
CA ALA A 145 13.68 2.17 14.11
C ALA A 145 14.79 2.84 13.29
N ALA A 146 15.05 2.35 12.07
CA ALA A 146 16.06 2.92 11.16
C ALA A 146 15.74 4.35 10.71
N ASN A 147 14.48 4.77 10.83
CA ASN A 147 13.99 6.10 10.47
C ASN A 147 13.60 6.95 11.68
N HIS A 148 13.94 6.53 12.91
CA HIS A 148 13.67 7.24 14.16
C HIS A 148 12.16 7.47 14.43
N MET A 149 11.34 6.43 14.19
CA MET A 149 9.88 6.52 14.33
C MET A 149 9.31 5.45 15.28
N ARG A 150 10.16 4.65 15.96
CA ARG A 150 9.76 3.48 16.74
C ARG A 150 8.74 3.77 17.85
N ASP A 151 8.85 4.91 18.49
CA ASP A 151 8.03 5.24 19.68
C ASP A 151 6.55 5.56 19.33
N ARG A 152 6.22 5.65 18.04
CA ARG A 152 4.88 6.00 17.53
C ARG A 152 4.21 4.89 16.76
N GLU A 153 4.91 3.77 16.60
CA GLU A 153 4.47 2.66 15.77
C GLU A 153 4.37 1.39 16.60
N THR A 154 3.22 0.76 16.51
CA THR A 154 3.00 -0.59 17.03
C THR A 154 2.73 -1.50 15.84
N ALA A 155 3.42 -2.64 15.76
CA ALA A 155 3.14 -3.64 14.74
C ALA A 155 2.65 -4.93 15.41
N VAL A 156 1.53 -5.45 14.88
CA VAL A 156 0.86 -6.65 15.38
C VAL A 156 0.83 -7.70 14.27
N THR A 157 1.31 -8.91 14.58
CA THR A 157 1.17 -10.05 13.68
C THR A 157 -0.18 -10.70 13.91
N ALA A 158 -1.11 -10.50 12.98
CA ALA A 158 -2.44 -11.07 13.04
C ALA A 158 -3.09 -11.09 11.65
N LEU A 159 -4.02 -12.02 11.46
CA LEU A 159 -4.80 -12.16 10.24
C LEU A 159 -5.99 -11.18 10.25
N VAL A 160 -6.09 -10.37 9.20
CA VAL A 160 -7.21 -9.46 8.98
C VAL A 160 -8.20 -10.10 8.01
N GLY A 161 -9.49 -10.12 8.37
CA GLY A 161 -10.53 -10.76 7.56
C GLY A 161 -10.46 -12.29 7.60
N THR A 162 -10.69 -12.92 6.45
CA THR A 162 -10.56 -14.39 6.29
C THR A 162 -9.51 -14.66 5.21
N ALA A 163 -8.75 -15.74 5.39
CA ALA A 163 -7.88 -16.28 4.35
C ALA A 163 -8.39 -17.66 3.93
N GLU A 164 -8.08 -18.06 2.69
CA GLU A 164 -8.30 -19.44 2.24
C GLU A 164 -7.45 -20.42 3.06
N VAL A 165 -7.92 -21.66 3.15
CA VAL A 165 -7.27 -22.71 3.98
C VAL A 165 -5.80 -22.91 3.60
N ASP A 166 -5.49 -22.88 2.29
CA ASP A 166 -4.12 -23.03 1.79
C ASP A 166 -3.24 -21.87 2.24
N SER A 167 -3.76 -20.64 2.20
CA SER A 167 -3.06 -19.44 2.68
C SER A 167 -2.80 -19.48 4.19
N ILE A 168 -3.76 -19.99 4.98
CA ILE A 168 -3.58 -20.20 6.42
C ILE A 168 -2.46 -21.22 6.67
N GLN A 169 -2.44 -22.32 5.92
CA GLN A 169 -1.39 -23.34 6.05
C GLN A 169 0.00 -22.79 5.67
N GLU A 170 0.08 -21.93 4.67
CA GLU A 170 1.33 -21.25 4.33
C GLU A 170 1.80 -20.32 5.45
N LEU A 171 0.89 -19.58 6.09
CA LEU A 171 1.20 -18.72 7.24
C LEU A 171 1.72 -19.54 8.42
N VAL A 172 1.07 -20.66 8.75
CA VAL A 172 1.51 -21.57 9.81
C VAL A 172 2.89 -22.14 9.52
N ASN A 173 3.11 -22.61 8.28
CA ASN A 173 4.40 -23.16 7.85
C ASN A 173 5.53 -22.11 7.87
N ALA A 174 5.20 -20.84 7.66
CA ALA A 174 6.12 -19.72 7.78
C ALA A 174 6.34 -19.24 9.22
N GLY A 175 5.76 -19.92 10.22
CA GLY A 175 5.85 -19.52 11.62
C GLY A 175 5.10 -18.25 11.97
N SER A 176 4.10 -17.90 11.18
CA SER A 176 3.26 -16.71 11.40
C SER A 176 2.09 -17.01 12.34
N CYS A 177 1.63 -15.98 13.03
CA CYS A 177 0.47 -16.07 13.89
C CYS A 177 -0.81 -16.14 13.03
N VAL A 178 -1.76 -16.95 13.45
CA VAL A 178 -3.10 -17.05 12.83
C VAL A 178 -4.19 -16.44 13.71
N ASP A 179 -3.81 -15.73 14.77
CA ASP A 179 -4.75 -14.95 15.57
C ASP A 179 -5.44 -13.92 14.68
N ARG A 180 -6.73 -13.76 14.90
CA ARG A 180 -7.52 -12.80 14.12
C ARG A 180 -7.42 -11.41 14.72
N PHE A 181 -7.21 -10.45 13.86
CA PHE A 181 -7.27 -9.04 14.21
C PHE A 181 -8.71 -8.55 14.13
N ASP A 182 -9.17 -7.93 15.22
CA ASP A 182 -10.47 -7.26 15.26
C ASP A 182 -10.26 -5.73 15.14
N PRO A 183 -10.58 -5.13 13.98
CA PRO A 183 -10.41 -3.70 13.79
C PRO A 183 -11.36 -2.87 14.67
N ALA A 184 -12.52 -3.38 15.05
CA ALA A 184 -13.45 -2.68 15.92
C ALA A 184 -12.86 -2.45 17.31
N VAL A 185 -12.26 -3.49 17.88
CA VAL A 185 -11.56 -3.42 19.18
C VAL A 185 -10.38 -2.45 19.12
N ALA A 186 -9.59 -2.52 18.06
CA ALA A 186 -8.43 -1.65 17.90
C ALA A 186 -8.83 -0.16 17.76
N ILE A 187 -9.87 0.13 16.98
CA ILE A 187 -10.40 1.49 16.80
C ILE A 187 -10.97 2.03 18.11
N GLU A 188 -11.62 1.19 18.91
CA GLU A 188 -12.13 1.58 20.23
C GLU A 188 -10.99 1.92 21.19
N GLN A 189 -9.96 1.09 21.24
CA GLN A 189 -8.76 1.32 22.08
C GLN A 189 -8.00 2.59 21.70
N LEU A 190 -7.95 2.92 20.41
CA LEU A 190 -7.35 4.17 19.92
C LEU A 190 -8.25 5.39 20.08
N GLY A 191 -9.51 5.23 20.51
CA GLY A 191 -10.50 6.30 20.62
C GLY A 191 -11.02 6.78 19.27
N GLY A 192 -10.69 6.13 18.17
CA GLY A 192 -11.08 6.41 16.80
C GLY A 192 -9.93 6.24 15.82
N CYS A 193 -10.23 6.34 14.52
CA CYS A 193 -9.25 6.21 13.45
C CYS A 193 -9.43 7.34 12.43
N ASP A 194 -8.41 8.19 12.27
CA ASP A 194 -8.47 9.26 11.27
C ASP A 194 -8.26 8.72 9.85
N PHE A 195 -7.44 7.67 9.71
CA PHE A 195 -7.17 7.04 8.43
C PHE A 195 -6.92 5.53 8.59
N LEU A 196 -7.69 4.72 7.88
CA LEU A 196 -7.49 3.28 7.77
C LEU A 196 -7.08 2.92 6.35
N LYS A 197 -5.89 2.35 6.17
CA LYS A 197 -5.47 1.69 4.93
C LYS A 197 -5.76 0.21 5.05
N CYS A 198 -6.30 -0.40 4.00
CA CYS A 198 -6.52 -1.83 3.91
C CYS A 198 -6.01 -2.34 2.56
N ASP A 199 -5.10 -3.31 2.65
CA ASP A 199 -4.52 -4.02 1.51
C ASP A 199 -4.03 -5.36 2.05
N VAL A 200 -4.94 -6.33 2.10
CA VAL A 200 -4.77 -7.62 2.80
C VAL A 200 -4.90 -8.82 1.87
N GLU A 201 -4.68 -8.56 0.56
CA GLU A 201 -4.54 -9.60 -0.47
C GLU A 201 -5.73 -10.57 -0.50
N GLY A 202 -6.96 -10.02 -0.56
CA GLY A 202 -8.21 -10.77 -0.70
C GLY A 202 -9.01 -10.96 0.60
N GLY A 203 -8.49 -10.54 1.75
CA GLY A 203 -9.23 -10.54 3.03
C GLY A 203 -10.30 -9.44 3.15
N GLU A 204 -10.31 -8.49 2.22
CA GLU A 204 -11.20 -7.33 2.20
C GLU A 204 -12.68 -7.72 2.14
N HIS A 205 -13.02 -8.78 1.37
CA HIS A 205 -14.39 -9.32 1.29
C HIS A 205 -14.97 -9.64 2.66
N ALA A 206 -14.18 -10.33 3.47
CA ALA A 206 -14.65 -10.73 4.79
C ALA A 206 -14.71 -9.55 5.76
N LEU A 207 -13.82 -8.56 5.57
CA LEU A 207 -13.76 -7.38 6.42
C LEU A 207 -14.92 -6.41 6.13
N PHE A 208 -15.25 -6.21 4.86
CA PHE A 208 -16.24 -5.21 4.41
C PHE A 208 -17.56 -5.83 3.92
N GLY A 209 -17.70 -7.15 3.92
CA GLY A 209 -18.91 -7.84 3.45
C GLY A 209 -20.01 -8.03 4.50
N GLY A 210 -19.76 -7.64 5.76
CA GLY A 210 -20.68 -7.81 6.88
C GLY A 210 -21.19 -6.50 7.46
N ASP A 211 -21.43 -6.50 8.77
CA ASP A 211 -21.79 -5.30 9.52
C ASP A 211 -20.60 -4.32 9.57
N LEU A 212 -20.86 -3.08 9.15
CA LEU A 212 -19.87 -2.00 9.07
C LEU A 212 -20.01 -0.98 10.21
N ASP A 213 -20.73 -1.28 11.27
CA ASP A 213 -20.91 -0.40 12.43
C ASP A 213 -19.56 0.02 13.07
N TRP A 214 -18.57 -0.84 12.98
CA TRP A 214 -17.21 -0.54 13.44
C TRP A 214 -16.54 0.63 12.70
N LEU A 215 -16.97 0.95 11.48
CA LEU A 215 -16.49 2.10 10.72
C LEU A 215 -17.01 3.45 11.22
N ARG A 216 -17.96 3.49 12.13
CA ARG A 216 -18.54 4.76 12.65
C ARG A 216 -17.50 5.69 13.28
N ARG A 217 -16.37 5.15 13.74
CA ARG A 217 -15.24 5.91 14.30
C ARG A 217 -14.05 6.04 13.35
N VAL A 218 -14.22 5.67 12.09
CA VAL A 218 -13.23 5.84 11.03
C VAL A 218 -13.61 7.06 10.20
N ARG A 219 -12.67 7.96 9.97
CA ARG A 219 -12.91 9.18 9.19
C ARG A 219 -12.61 9.00 7.71
N ARG A 220 -11.58 8.23 7.39
CA ARG A 220 -11.12 7.99 6.01
C ARG A 220 -10.64 6.58 5.84
N LEU A 221 -10.92 6.06 4.64
CA LEU A 221 -10.48 4.75 4.19
C LEU A 221 -9.70 4.89 2.89
N ALA A 222 -8.67 4.09 2.74
CA ALA A 222 -8.07 3.78 1.45
C ALA A 222 -7.91 2.26 1.37
N ILE A 223 -8.65 1.63 0.48
CA ILE A 223 -8.71 0.18 0.32
C ILE A 223 -8.14 -0.16 -1.06
N GLU A 224 -7.15 -1.03 -1.13
CA GLU A 224 -6.79 -1.72 -2.35
C GLU A 224 -7.59 -3.01 -2.41
N TYR A 225 -8.41 -3.18 -3.46
CA TYR A 225 -9.21 -4.38 -3.62
C TYR A 225 -8.69 -5.23 -4.78
N HIS A 226 -8.64 -6.53 -4.54
CA HIS A 226 -8.04 -7.53 -5.44
C HIS A 226 -9.11 -8.36 -6.17
N TRP A 227 -10.25 -7.75 -6.48
CA TRP A 227 -11.44 -8.40 -7.01
C TRP A 227 -11.80 -7.90 -8.40
N ASP A 228 -12.89 -8.43 -8.92
CA ASP A 228 -13.44 -7.92 -10.14
C ASP A 228 -14.24 -6.61 -9.91
N ARG A 229 -14.76 -6.08 -11.01
CA ARG A 229 -15.50 -4.81 -10.97
C ARG A 229 -16.78 -4.88 -10.15
N GLU A 230 -17.47 -6.04 -10.13
CA GLU A 230 -18.73 -6.19 -9.42
C GLU A 230 -18.50 -6.13 -7.90
N ASP A 231 -17.41 -6.68 -7.44
CA ASP A 231 -17.01 -6.64 -6.03
C ASP A 231 -16.65 -5.23 -5.59
N GLY A 232 -15.96 -4.46 -6.44
CA GLY A 232 -15.71 -3.05 -6.20
C GLY A 232 -16.99 -2.23 -6.11
N GLU A 233 -17.99 -2.51 -6.94
CA GLU A 233 -19.30 -1.85 -6.91
C GLU A 233 -20.11 -2.23 -5.63
N ARG A 234 -20.03 -3.47 -5.17
CA ARG A 234 -20.65 -3.89 -3.89
C ARG A 234 -20.01 -3.20 -2.69
N LEU A 235 -18.66 -3.11 -2.67
CA LEU A 235 -17.94 -2.40 -1.63
C LEU A 235 -18.33 -0.93 -1.60
N ASP A 236 -18.43 -0.28 -2.76
CA ASP A 236 -18.91 1.08 -2.92
C ASP A 236 -20.28 1.29 -2.29
N GLN A 237 -21.24 0.42 -2.62
CA GLN A 237 -22.60 0.47 -2.08
C GLN A 237 -22.62 0.30 -0.56
N SER A 238 -21.85 -0.66 -0.03
CA SER A 238 -21.76 -0.92 1.40
C SER A 238 -21.19 0.28 2.17
N LEU A 239 -20.14 0.91 1.64
CA LEU A 239 -19.53 2.10 2.25
C LEU A 239 -20.45 3.33 2.16
N HIS A 240 -21.18 3.51 1.06
CA HIS A 240 -22.22 4.55 0.97
C HIS A 240 -23.32 4.35 2.01
N ALA A 241 -23.79 3.10 2.19
CA ALA A 241 -24.79 2.76 3.22
C ALA A 241 -24.26 3.02 4.64
N ALA A 242 -22.96 2.86 4.86
CA ALA A 242 -22.28 3.20 6.11
C ALA A 242 -22.03 4.72 6.30
N GLY A 243 -22.46 5.55 5.34
CA GLY A 243 -22.38 7.02 5.43
C GLY A 243 -21.08 7.64 4.89
N PHE A 244 -20.34 6.93 4.07
CA PHE A 244 -19.15 7.46 3.41
C PHE A 244 -19.46 8.04 2.03
N ARG A 245 -18.76 9.10 1.66
CA ARG A 245 -18.61 9.49 0.27
C ARG A 245 -17.44 8.71 -0.32
N VAL A 246 -17.68 8.00 -1.42
CA VAL A 246 -16.74 7.03 -1.98
C VAL A 246 -16.26 7.50 -3.35
N GLU A 247 -14.98 7.26 -3.64
CA GLU A 247 -14.36 7.43 -4.95
C GLU A 247 -13.69 6.12 -5.34
N LEU A 248 -14.13 5.51 -6.44
CA LEU A 248 -13.52 4.32 -7.02
C LEU A 248 -12.47 4.72 -8.08
N ARG A 249 -11.28 4.14 -7.99
CA ARG A 249 -10.19 4.29 -8.97
C ARG A 249 -9.79 2.92 -9.51
N PRO A 250 -10.42 2.42 -10.57
CA PRO A 250 -10.04 1.15 -11.19
C PRO A 250 -8.59 1.16 -11.68
N HIS A 251 -7.86 0.08 -11.45
CA HIS A 251 -6.49 -0.10 -11.92
C HIS A 251 -6.27 -1.53 -12.43
N GLY A 252 -6.64 -1.82 -13.67
CA GLY A 252 -6.52 -3.16 -14.26
C GLY A 252 -7.48 -4.17 -13.63
N ARG A 253 -6.93 -5.20 -12.95
CA ARG A 253 -7.67 -6.19 -12.16
C ARG A 253 -7.74 -5.82 -10.67
N LEU A 254 -7.10 -4.74 -10.31
CA LEU A 254 -7.07 -4.18 -8.97
C LEU A 254 -7.82 -2.86 -8.99
N GLY A 255 -8.07 -2.29 -7.83
CA GLY A 255 -8.59 -0.95 -7.74
C GLY A 255 -8.40 -0.37 -6.36
N TYR A 256 -8.53 0.96 -6.29
CA TYR A 256 -8.49 1.68 -5.03
C TYR A 256 -9.86 2.26 -4.73
N VAL A 257 -10.30 2.08 -3.50
CA VAL A 257 -11.48 2.74 -2.93
C VAL A 257 -11.02 3.77 -1.94
N PHE A 258 -11.42 5.01 -2.15
CA PHE A 258 -11.23 6.08 -1.18
C PHE A 258 -12.57 6.48 -0.61
N ALA A 259 -12.70 6.42 0.71
CA ALA A 259 -13.94 6.78 1.37
C ALA A 259 -13.69 7.80 2.49
N VAL A 260 -14.57 8.79 2.62
CA VAL A 260 -14.47 9.84 3.63
C VAL A 260 -15.85 10.15 4.19
N VAL A 261 -15.92 10.36 5.49
CA VAL A 261 -17.14 10.86 6.15
C VAL A 261 -17.07 12.39 6.20
N ASP A 262 -18.06 13.07 5.67
CA ASP A 262 -18.21 14.51 5.80
C ASP A 262 -18.78 14.81 7.20
N ARG A 263 -17.90 15.07 8.18
CA ARG A 263 -18.27 15.52 9.53
C ARG A 263 -17.56 16.81 9.88
#